data_174401d98a5e0e6bd4a8761c3787bb89
#
_entry.id   174401d98a5e0e6bd4a8761c3787bb89
#
_cell.length_a   1.000
_cell.length_b   1.000
_cell.length_c   1.000
_cell.angle_alpha   90.00
_cell.angle_beta   90.00
_cell.angle_gamma   90.00
#
_symmetry.space_group_name_H-M   'P 1'
#
loop_
_entity.id
_entity.type
_entity.pdbx_description
1 polymer ?
#
loop_
_entity_poly.entity_id
_entity_poly.type
_entity_poly.pdbx_seq_one_letter_code
_entity_poly.pdbx_strand_id
1 'polypeptide(L)'
;TPAISVLSAVEGLEVISPAFKKAVIPLTLIILFCLFAVQKRGTAGIGKFFGPITLVWFAAIAVLGLYHIATQPEILWAISPHYAVMFMWENPGTTFIILGAVVLCVTGGEALYADMGHFGKKPIRVAWFTVVMPALTLNYFGQGALLLSNPAAVKNPFYMMAPDWALIPLVGLATMATVIASQALITGAFSVTKQVIQLGYLPRLQVLHTSVKETGQIYMPFVNWGLFVLIVLAVALFKSSSNLAAAYGIAVCTDMLITTVLTFFVIRYNWNMPLYLCIGATGFFFVVDFAFWASNLLKFFEGGWFPLVIGGGIFLLMITWSDGRRLLNNSMKSDSFSLVDFLEAIFVAPPVRVEGTAVFLTAEPGNVPNALLHNLKHNKVLHRQNLFVTVRSQEVPWIGMNKRLEIEPLGHDCWQVIVNYGFKNDPDLPKALESLKGHGAELDPMTTSYFLSRDIVIPTIGGGMATWREKLFAQMHLNASAAAEFLKLPNNSVVELGSKIEI
;
A
#
# COMPACT_ATOMS: atom_id res chain seq x y z
N THR A 1 0.88 -13.34 0.13
CA THR A 1 0.77 -13.91 -1.24
C THR A 1 2.14 -14.32 -1.81
N PRO A 2 3.23 -13.49 -1.83
CA PRO A 2 4.51 -13.93 -2.40
C PRO A 2 5.07 -15.20 -1.75
N ALA A 3 4.91 -15.37 -0.42
CA ALA A 3 5.36 -16.55 0.28
C ALA A 3 4.62 -17.81 -0.19
N ILE A 4 3.30 -17.80 -0.13
CA ILE A 4 2.48 -18.97 -0.46
C ILE A 4 2.58 -19.33 -1.95
N SER A 5 2.55 -18.33 -2.84
CA SER A 5 2.54 -18.55 -4.29
C SER A 5 3.86 -19.16 -4.77
N VAL A 6 5.00 -18.58 -4.38
CA VAL A 6 6.31 -19.11 -4.81
C VAL A 6 6.59 -20.46 -4.18
N LEU A 7 6.25 -20.64 -2.89
CA LEU A 7 6.42 -21.92 -2.21
C LEU A 7 5.59 -23.02 -2.88
N SER A 8 4.30 -22.76 -3.16
CA SER A 8 3.40 -23.69 -3.84
C SER A 8 3.88 -24.07 -5.24
N ALA A 9 4.43 -23.11 -6.01
CA ALA A 9 5.00 -23.40 -7.32
C ALA A 9 6.21 -24.34 -7.22
N VAL A 10 7.10 -24.11 -6.25
CA VAL A 10 8.32 -24.90 -6.06
C VAL A 10 7.99 -26.28 -5.46
N GLU A 11 6.94 -26.41 -4.65
CA GLU A 11 6.43 -27.70 -4.14
C GLU A 11 6.07 -28.69 -5.27
N GLY A 12 5.77 -28.20 -6.47
CA GLY A 12 5.60 -29.03 -7.66
C GLY A 12 6.80 -29.94 -7.97
N LEU A 13 8.00 -29.58 -7.53
CA LEU A 13 9.20 -30.43 -7.65
C LEU A 13 9.09 -31.71 -6.81
N GLU A 14 8.35 -31.70 -5.71
CA GLU A 14 8.13 -32.91 -4.88
C GLU A 14 7.32 -33.96 -5.63
N VAL A 15 6.46 -33.55 -6.55
CA VAL A 15 5.68 -34.46 -7.41
C VAL A 15 6.59 -35.18 -8.40
N ILE A 16 7.65 -34.50 -8.87
CA ILE A 16 8.64 -35.09 -9.79
C ILE A 16 9.50 -36.15 -9.05
N SER A 17 10.02 -35.78 -7.88
CA SER A 17 10.78 -36.67 -7.04
C SER A 17 10.76 -36.23 -5.56
N PRO A 18 10.50 -37.16 -4.61
CA PRO A 18 10.56 -36.88 -3.18
C PRO A 18 11.93 -36.37 -2.70
N ALA A 19 13.00 -36.62 -3.45
CA ALA A 19 14.35 -36.11 -3.15
C ALA A 19 14.41 -34.59 -3.13
N PHE A 20 13.59 -33.91 -3.93
CA PHE A 20 13.53 -32.42 -3.99
C PHE A 20 12.90 -31.76 -2.78
N LYS A 21 12.21 -32.50 -1.90
CA LYS A 21 11.58 -31.97 -0.70
C LYS A 21 12.50 -31.08 0.14
N LYS A 22 13.78 -31.47 0.29
CA LYS A 22 14.79 -30.71 1.03
C LYS A 22 15.20 -29.41 0.31
N ALA A 23 15.03 -29.36 -1.00
CA ALA A 23 15.40 -28.21 -1.83
C ALA A 23 14.31 -27.16 -1.95
N VAL A 24 13.04 -27.47 -1.64
CA VAL A 24 11.88 -26.58 -1.81
C VAL A 24 12.07 -25.27 -1.06
N ILE A 25 12.36 -25.31 0.24
CA ILE A 25 12.51 -24.10 1.05
C ILE A 25 13.73 -23.26 0.61
N PRO A 26 14.95 -23.81 0.47
CA PRO A 26 16.08 -23.05 -0.03
C PRO A 26 15.84 -22.40 -1.40
N LEU A 27 15.26 -23.15 -2.33
CA LEU A 27 14.97 -22.63 -3.68
C LEU A 27 13.93 -21.51 -3.64
N THR A 28 12.84 -21.66 -2.84
CA THR A 28 11.85 -20.62 -2.61
C THR A 28 12.50 -19.35 -2.07
N LEU A 29 13.39 -19.46 -1.07
CA LEU A 29 14.07 -18.30 -0.50
C LEU A 29 15.02 -17.62 -1.50
N ILE A 30 15.71 -18.38 -2.35
CA ILE A 30 16.57 -17.84 -3.42
C ILE A 30 15.73 -17.08 -4.43
N ILE A 31 14.60 -17.64 -4.90
CA ILE A 31 13.70 -16.98 -5.85
C ILE A 31 13.17 -15.67 -5.26
N LEU A 32 12.68 -15.72 -4.01
CA LEU A 32 12.19 -14.53 -3.31
C LEU A 32 13.29 -13.49 -3.13
N PHE A 33 14.50 -13.88 -2.72
CA PHE A 33 15.63 -12.95 -2.59
C PHE A 33 15.96 -12.28 -3.94
N CYS A 34 16.05 -13.04 -5.01
CA CYS A 34 16.27 -12.49 -6.36
C CYS A 34 15.17 -11.51 -6.76
N LEU A 35 13.91 -11.86 -6.48
CA LEU A 35 12.76 -11.00 -6.76
C LEU A 35 12.86 -9.65 -6.04
N PHE A 36 13.13 -9.66 -4.73
CA PHE A 36 13.25 -8.44 -3.93
C PHE A 36 14.52 -7.63 -4.23
N ALA A 37 15.62 -8.28 -4.58
CA ALA A 37 16.87 -7.61 -4.96
C ALA A 37 16.77 -6.85 -6.29
N VAL A 38 15.97 -7.36 -7.25
CA VAL A 38 15.80 -6.73 -8.57
C VAL A 38 14.84 -5.54 -8.52
N GLN A 39 14.00 -5.39 -7.48
CA GLN A 39 12.99 -4.32 -7.38
C GLN A 39 13.57 -2.91 -7.61
N LYS A 40 14.77 -2.64 -7.09
CA LYS A 40 15.44 -1.34 -7.25
C LYS A 40 15.67 -0.93 -8.71
N ARG A 41 15.85 -1.91 -9.62
CA ARG A 41 16.09 -1.64 -11.06
C ARG A 41 14.83 -1.30 -11.84
N GLY A 42 13.65 -1.40 -11.20
CA GLY A 42 12.35 -1.24 -11.85
C GLY A 42 11.98 -2.44 -12.73
N THR A 43 10.71 -2.53 -13.06
CA THR A 43 10.13 -3.66 -13.83
C THR A 43 9.92 -3.33 -15.31
N ALA A 44 10.21 -2.11 -15.76
CA ALA A 44 9.92 -1.65 -17.13
C ALA A 44 10.57 -2.53 -18.21
N GLY A 45 11.78 -3.06 -17.97
CA GLY A 45 12.48 -3.94 -18.92
C GLY A 45 11.91 -5.36 -18.97
N ILE A 46 11.56 -5.92 -17.83
CA ILE A 46 11.10 -7.31 -17.67
C ILE A 46 9.59 -7.42 -17.90
N GLY A 47 8.84 -6.35 -17.60
CA GLY A 47 7.38 -6.31 -17.71
C GLY A 47 6.82 -6.63 -19.10
N LYS A 48 7.60 -6.41 -20.15
CA LYS A 48 7.22 -6.77 -21.54
C LYS A 48 6.98 -8.28 -21.72
N PHE A 49 7.63 -9.13 -20.93
CA PHE A 49 7.48 -10.58 -20.99
C PHE A 49 6.33 -11.08 -20.09
N PHE A 50 5.83 -10.27 -19.16
CA PHE A 50 4.79 -10.69 -18.22
C PHE A 50 3.49 -11.08 -18.93
N GLY A 51 3.03 -10.28 -19.89
CA GLY A 51 1.83 -10.56 -20.66
C GLY A 51 1.90 -11.89 -21.39
N PRO A 52 2.88 -12.11 -22.27
CA PRO A 52 3.06 -13.40 -22.98
C PRO A 52 3.19 -14.60 -22.06
N ILE A 53 3.98 -14.54 -20.98
CA ILE A 53 4.13 -15.63 -20.01
C ILE A 53 2.79 -15.95 -19.35
N THR A 54 2.06 -14.93 -18.92
CA THR A 54 0.76 -15.10 -18.27
C THR A 54 -0.28 -15.67 -19.21
N LEU A 55 -0.28 -15.28 -20.52
CA LEU A 55 -1.15 -15.89 -21.52
C LEU A 55 -0.84 -17.36 -21.75
N VAL A 56 0.45 -17.73 -21.84
CA VAL A 56 0.87 -19.14 -21.95
C VAL A 56 0.44 -19.92 -20.71
N TRP A 57 0.56 -19.32 -19.53
CA TRP A 57 0.09 -19.91 -18.27
C TRP A 57 -1.41 -20.23 -18.31
N PHE A 58 -2.25 -19.24 -18.63
CA PHE A 58 -3.70 -19.44 -18.71
C PHE A 58 -4.10 -20.42 -19.80
N ALA A 59 -3.42 -20.41 -20.95
CA ALA A 59 -3.64 -21.41 -21.99
C ALA A 59 -3.29 -22.83 -21.51
N ALA A 60 -2.14 -23.00 -20.83
CA ALA A 60 -1.70 -24.28 -20.32
C ALA A 60 -2.69 -24.87 -19.31
N ILE A 61 -3.13 -24.07 -18.31
CA ILE A 61 -4.08 -24.56 -17.30
C ILE A 61 -5.47 -24.84 -17.89
N ALA A 62 -5.89 -24.06 -18.91
CA ALA A 62 -7.15 -24.30 -19.62
C ALA A 62 -7.12 -25.60 -20.42
N VAL A 63 -6.03 -25.86 -21.14
CA VAL A 63 -5.85 -27.10 -21.93
C VAL A 63 -5.82 -28.32 -21.03
N LEU A 64 -5.05 -28.29 -19.94
CA LEU A 64 -5.01 -29.38 -18.96
C LEU A 64 -6.39 -29.63 -18.33
N GLY A 65 -7.09 -28.54 -17.96
CA GLY A 65 -8.45 -28.64 -17.42
C GLY A 65 -9.42 -29.25 -18.43
N LEU A 66 -9.41 -28.79 -19.67
CA LEU A 66 -10.28 -29.29 -20.73
C LEU A 66 -10.03 -30.77 -21.04
N TYR A 67 -8.76 -31.21 -21.04
CA TYR A 67 -8.40 -32.61 -21.24
C TYR A 67 -9.05 -33.53 -20.19
N HIS A 68 -8.96 -33.19 -18.91
CA HIS A 68 -9.56 -33.97 -17.84
C HIS A 68 -11.09 -33.90 -17.83
N ILE A 69 -11.70 -32.78 -18.16
CA ILE A 69 -13.15 -32.65 -18.33
C ILE A 69 -13.63 -33.55 -19.46
N ALA A 70 -12.89 -33.64 -20.57
CA ALA A 70 -13.25 -34.53 -21.69
C ALA A 70 -13.17 -36.00 -21.33
N THR A 71 -12.27 -36.39 -20.40
CA THR A 71 -12.16 -37.77 -19.91
C THR A 71 -13.24 -38.14 -18.87
N GLN A 72 -13.71 -37.13 -18.10
CA GLN A 72 -14.73 -37.33 -17.05
C GLN A 72 -15.78 -36.20 -17.12
N PRO A 73 -16.71 -36.27 -18.11
CA PRO A 73 -17.69 -35.18 -18.34
C PRO A 73 -18.71 -35.00 -17.21
N GLU A 74 -18.85 -35.98 -16.35
CA GLU A 74 -19.78 -35.94 -15.20
C GLU A 74 -19.49 -34.76 -14.26
N ILE A 75 -18.27 -34.27 -14.22
CA ILE A 75 -17.91 -33.06 -13.43
C ILE A 75 -18.77 -31.84 -13.81
N LEU A 76 -19.29 -31.77 -15.04
CA LEU A 76 -20.11 -30.67 -15.50
C LEU A 76 -21.44 -30.53 -14.75
N TRP A 77 -21.90 -31.58 -14.10
CA TRP A 77 -23.06 -31.51 -13.20
C TRP A 77 -22.83 -30.53 -12.04
N ALA A 78 -21.57 -30.28 -11.65
CA ALA A 78 -21.22 -29.32 -10.63
C ALA A 78 -21.52 -27.85 -11.04
N ILE A 79 -21.88 -27.55 -12.29
CA ILE A 79 -22.40 -26.26 -12.74
C ILE A 79 -23.74 -25.94 -12.07
N SER A 80 -24.53 -27.00 -11.77
CA SER A 80 -25.82 -26.80 -11.11
C SER A 80 -25.63 -26.50 -9.61
N PRO A 81 -26.09 -25.32 -9.14
CA PRO A 81 -25.98 -24.95 -7.74
C PRO A 81 -26.78 -25.87 -6.79
N HIS A 82 -27.70 -26.65 -7.34
CA HIS A 82 -28.49 -27.62 -6.60
C HIS A 82 -27.62 -28.57 -5.80
N TYR A 83 -26.55 -29.12 -6.39
CA TYR A 83 -25.65 -30.07 -5.69
C TYR A 83 -24.94 -29.41 -4.51
N ALA A 84 -24.52 -28.15 -4.65
CA ALA A 84 -23.91 -27.39 -3.56
C ALA A 84 -24.91 -27.17 -2.41
N VAL A 85 -26.15 -26.77 -2.73
CA VAL A 85 -27.22 -26.54 -1.73
C VAL A 85 -27.58 -27.85 -1.02
N MET A 86 -27.69 -28.94 -1.76
CA MET A 86 -27.99 -30.27 -1.19
C MET A 86 -26.87 -30.73 -0.25
N PHE A 87 -25.61 -30.59 -0.67
CA PHE A 87 -24.46 -30.91 0.18
C PHE A 87 -24.42 -30.07 1.47
N MET A 88 -24.71 -28.77 1.37
CA MET A 88 -24.79 -27.89 2.54
C MET A 88 -25.86 -28.31 3.52
N TRP A 89 -27.00 -28.76 3.02
CA TRP A 89 -28.12 -29.20 3.85
C TRP A 89 -27.85 -30.55 4.54
N GLU A 90 -27.27 -31.48 3.80
CA GLU A 90 -26.97 -32.83 4.32
C GLU A 90 -25.76 -32.85 5.27
N ASN A 91 -24.79 -31.95 5.04
CA ASN A 91 -23.51 -31.97 5.77
C ASN A 91 -23.12 -30.54 6.29
N PRO A 92 -23.91 -29.91 7.19
CA PRO A 92 -23.70 -28.54 7.60
C PRO A 92 -22.35 -28.28 8.29
N GLY A 93 -21.90 -29.21 9.14
CA GLY A 93 -20.61 -29.11 9.83
C GLY A 93 -19.41 -29.19 8.88
N THR A 94 -19.44 -30.16 7.96
CA THR A 94 -18.38 -30.33 6.94
C THR A 94 -18.37 -29.12 5.98
N THR A 95 -19.56 -28.65 5.58
CA THR A 95 -19.70 -27.45 4.75
C THR A 95 -19.03 -26.26 5.40
N PHE A 96 -19.29 -26.03 6.69
CA PHE A 96 -18.70 -24.90 7.40
C PHE A 96 -17.16 -24.95 7.38
N ILE A 97 -16.56 -26.13 7.57
CA ILE A 97 -15.09 -26.30 7.50
C ILE A 97 -14.57 -26.07 6.08
N ILE A 98 -15.29 -26.58 5.06
CA ILE A 98 -14.90 -26.46 3.64
C ILE A 98 -14.97 -25.00 3.16
N LEU A 99 -15.90 -24.17 3.69
CA LEU A 99 -15.98 -22.75 3.32
C LEU A 99 -14.65 -22.03 3.47
N GLY A 100 -13.85 -22.38 4.50
CA GLY A 100 -12.52 -21.81 4.68
C GLY A 100 -11.50 -22.20 3.60
N ALA A 101 -11.74 -23.29 2.88
CA ALA A 101 -10.93 -23.67 1.72
C ALA A 101 -11.53 -23.08 0.42
N VAL A 102 -12.85 -23.03 0.29
CA VAL A 102 -13.55 -22.48 -0.88
C VAL A 102 -13.20 -21.02 -1.11
N VAL A 103 -13.11 -20.21 -0.04
CA VAL A 103 -12.75 -18.80 -0.17
C VAL A 103 -11.39 -18.62 -0.85
N LEU A 104 -10.44 -19.54 -0.63
CA LEU A 104 -9.10 -19.46 -1.25
C LEU A 104 -9.16 -19.61 -2.78
N CYS A 105 -10.17 -20.32 -3.30
CA CYS A 105 -10.36 -20.49 -4.75
C CYS A 105 -10.85 -19.19 -5.45
N VAL A 106 -11.42 -18.25 -4.71
CA VAL A 106 -12.00 -16.99 -5.22
C VAL A 106 -11.25 -15.76 -4.75
N THR A 107 -10.05 -15.91 -4.16
CA THR A 107 -9.18 -14.80 -3.76
C THR A 107 -8.41 -14.20 -4.95
N GLY A 108 -7.69 -13.11 -4.71
CA GLY A 108 -6.88 -12.39 -5.70
C GLY A 108 -7.45 -11.02 -6.09
N GLY A 109 -8.54 -10.58 -5.46
CA GLY A 109 -9.15 -9.27 -5.69
C GLY A 109 -8.22 -8.12 -5.31
N GLU A 110 -7.35 -8.31 -4.32
CA GLU A 110 -6.36 -7.31 -3.88
C GLU A 110 -5.38 -6.92 -4.99
N ALA A 111 -4.87 -7.86 -5.77
CA ALA A 111 -4.02 -7.59 -6.92
C ALA A 111 -4.81 -6.88 -8.03
N LEU A 112 -6.07 -7.29 -8.24
CA LEU A 112 -6.97 -6.66 -9.21
C LEU A 112 -7.23 -5.19 -8.89
N TYR A 113 -7.44 -4.84 -7.62
CA TYR A 113 -7.65 -3.44 -7.20
C TYR A 113 -6.40 -2.58 -7.40
N ALA A 114 -5.20 -3.11 -7.12
CA ALA A 114 -3.95 -2.42 -7.40
C ALA A 114 -3.83 -2.09 -8.90
N ASP A 115 -4.12 -3.05 -9.78
CA ASP A 115 -4.02 -2.90 -11.22
C ASP A 115 -5.11 -1.98 -11.80
N MET A 116 -6.32 -1.94 -11.21
CA MET A 116 -7.39 -1.04 -11.67
C MET A 116 -7.00 0.43 -11.55
N GLY A 117 -6.17 0.78 -10.55
CA GLY A 117 -5.64 2.13 -10.39
C GLY A 117 -4.68 2.54 -11.51
N HIS A 118 -3.98 1.59 -12.12
CA HIS A 118 -2.98 1.83 -13.17
C HIS A 118 -3.54 1.72 -14.59
N PHE A 119 -4.34 0.70 -14.87
CA PHE A 119 -4.78 0.36 -16.23
C PHE A 119 -6.24 0.73 -16.54
N GLY A 120 -7.05 1.05 -15.52
CA GLY A 120 -8.46 1.34 -15.67
C GLY A 120 -9.35 0.09 -15.84
N LYS A 121 -10.68 0.31 -15.89
CA LYS A 121 -11.68 -0.79 -15.88
C LYS A 121 -11.69 -1.66 -17.16
N LYS A 122 -11.56 -1.04 -18.35
CA LYS A 122 -11.81 -1.74 -19.63
C LYS A 122 -10.84 -2.88 -19.91
N PRO A 123 -9.50 -2.68 -19.87
CA PRO A 123 -8.54 -3.75 -20.11
C PRO A 123 -8.72 -4.94 -19.17
N ILE A 124 -8.93 -4.64 -17.87
CA ILE A 124 -9.09 -5.67 -16.85
C ILE A 124 -10.35 -6.50 -17.08
N ARG A 125 -11.50 -5.85 -17.38
CA ARG A 125 -12.73 -6.58 -17.68
C ARG A 125 -12.60 -7.47 -18.91
N VAL A 126 -11.97 -6.98 -19.97
CA VAL A 126 -11.74 -7.77 -21.18
C VAL A 126 -10.87 -8.98 -20.85
N ALA A 127 -9.70 -8.79 -20.23
CA ALA A 127 -8.80 -9.87 -19.86
C ALA A 127 -9.50 -10.91 -18.95
N TRP A 128 -10.25 -10.44 -17.95
CA TRP A 128 -10.97 -11.31 -17.03
C TRP A 128 -11.98 -12.21 -17.72
N PHE A 129 -12.92 -11.62 -18.48
CA PHE A 129 -14.01 -12.40 -19.07
C PHE A 129 -13.60 -13.22 -20.28
N THR A 130 -12.53 -12.83 -21.01
CA THR A 130 -12.12 -13.55 -22.24
C THR A 130 -11.05 -14.61 -21.97
N VAL A 131 -10.20 -14.43 -20.97
CA VAL A 131 -9.03 -15.30 -20.73
C VAL A 131 -9.02 -15.88 -19.33
N VAL A 132 -9.02 -15.02 -18.29
CA VAL A 132 -8.71 -15.46 -16.93
C VAL A 132 -9.82 -16.33 -16.35
N MET A 133 -11.06 -15.82 -16.33
CA MET A 133 -12.20 -16.54 -15.78
C MET A 133 -12.45 -17.88 -16.51
N PRO A 134 -12.49 -17.96 -17.86
CA PRO A 134 -12.64 -19.24 -18.55
C PRO A 134 -11.52 -20.23 -18.24
N ALA A 135 -10.26 -19.78 -18.24
CA ALA A 135 -9.12 -20.64 -17.98
C ALA A 135 -9.13 -21.19 -16.53
N LEU A 136 -9.43 -20.35 -15.54
CA LEU A 136 -9.56 -20.79 -14.15
C LEU A 136 -10.72 -21.77 -13.96
N THR A 137 -11.87 -21.47 -14.55
CA THR A 137 -13.04 -22.35 -14.49
C THR A 137 -12.73 -23.73 -15.07
N LEU A 138 -12.15 -23.80 -16.26
CA LEU A 138 -11.72 -25.04 -16.88
C LEU A 138 -10.70 -25.79 -16.01
N ASN A 139 -9.76 -25.08 -15.42
CA ASN A 139 -8.76 -25.69 -14.53
C ASN A 139 -9.40 -26.29 -13.27
N TYR A 140 -10.32 -25.59 -12.60
CA TYR A 140 -10.98 -26.09 -11.40
C TYR A 140 -11.86 -27.29 -11.68
N PHE A 141 -12.64 -27.25 -12.77
CA PHE A 141 -13.41 -28.43 -13.22
C PHE A 141 -12.49 -29.59 -13.60
N GLY A 142 -11.35 -29.30 -14.27
CA GLY A 142 -10.36 -30.32 -14.62
C GLY A 142 -9.75 -31.01 -13.42
N GLN A 143 -9.41 -30.28 -12.37
CA GLN A 143 -8.94 -30.85 -11.10
C GLN A 143 -10.03 -31.72 -10.45
N GLY A 144 -11.28 -31.25 -10.45
CA GLY A 144 -12.42 -32.04 -9.98
C GLY A 144 -12.61 -33.33 -10.78
N ALA A 145 -12.53 -33.27 -12.11
CA ALA A 145 -12.62 -34.45 -12.98
C ALA A 145 -11.50 -35.46 -12.72
N LEU A 146 -10.26 -34.97 -12.51
CA LEU A 146 -9.13 -35.83 -12.13
C LEU A 146 -9.40 -36.54 -10.80
N LEU A 147 -9.91 -35.83 -9.79
CA LEU A 147 -10.20 -36.44 -8.48
C LEU A 147 -11.32 -37.46 -8.53
N LEU A 148 -12.32 -37.30 -9.40
CA LEU A 148 -13.37 -38.31 -9.63
C LEU A 148 -12.82 -39.60 -10.24
N SER A 149 -11.84 -39.47 -11.17
CA SER A 149 -11.23 -40.65 -11.81
C SER A 149 -10.10 -41.26 -11.00
N ASN A 150 -9.32 -40.43 -10.28
CA ASN A 150 -8.17 -40.86 -9.48
C ASN A 150 -8.12 -40.16 -8.12
N PRO A 151 -8.76 -40.72 -7.08
CA PRO A 151 -8.75 -40.18 -5.73
C PRO A 151 -7.35 -40.01 -5.09
N ALA A 152 -6.34 -40.74 -5.56
CA ALA A 152 -4.97 -40.59 -5.07
C ALA A 152 -4.34 -39.26 -5.45
N ALA A 153 -4.89 -38.57 -6.46
CA ALA A 153 -4.45 -37.24 -6.90
C ALA A 153 -4.73 -36.13 -5.88
N VAL A 154 -5.45 -36.40 -4.81
CA VAL A 154 -5.74 -35.46 -3.69
C VAL A 154 -4.47 -34.84 -3.09
N LYS A 155 -3.31 -35.51 -3.19
CA LYS A 155 -2.04 -34.97 -2.68
C LYS A 155 -1.60 -33.67 -3.35
N ASN A 156 -1.76 -33.59 -4.67
CA ASN A 156 -1.49 -32.40 -5.47
C ASN A 156 -2.25 -32.47 -6.79
N PRO A 157 -3.55 -32.12 -6.80
CA PRO A 157 -4.40 -32.28 -7.98
C PRO A 157 -3.88 -31.50 -9.17
N PHE A 158 -3.35 -30.28 -8.92
CA PHE A 158 -2.91 -29.38 -9.97
C PHE A 158 -1.76 -29.96 -10.80
N TYR A 159 -0.66 -30.36 -10.17
CA TYR A 159 0.49 -30.92 -10.90
C TYR A 159 0.23 -32.32 -11.45
N MET A 160 -0.64 -33.07 -10.81
CA MET A 160 -1.03 -34.41 -11.28
C MET A 160 -1.99 -34.39 -12.50
N MET A 161 -2.50 -33.25 -12.91
CA MET A 161 -3.16 -33.06 -14.22
C MET A 161 -2.19 -33.15 -15.39
N ALA A 162 -0.91 -32.83 -15.16
CA ALA A 162 0.06 -32.81 -16.24
C ALA A 162 0.60 -34.22 -16.55
N PRO A 163 0.80 -34.57 -17.83
CA PRO A 163 1.54 -35.78 -18.18
C PRO A 163 3.03 -35.63 -17.76
N ASP A 164 3.71 -36.75 -17.52
CA ASP A 164 5.08 -36.78 -16.97
C ASP A 164 6.06 -35.88 -17.73
N TRP A 165 5.98 -35.85 -19.05
CA TRP A 165 6.85 -35.01 -19.89
C TRP A 165 6.60 -33.51 -19.74
N ALA A 166 5.39 -33.11 -19.35
CA ALA A 166 4.99 -31.70 -19.21
C ALA A 166 5.18 -31.18 -17.78
N LEU A 167 5.47 -32.03 -16.80
CA LEU A 167 5.53 -31.67 -15.40
C LEU A 167 6.64 -30.65 -15.10
N ILE A 168 7.85 -30.86 -15.64
CA ILE A 168 8.99 -29.92 -15.47
C ILE A 168 8.69 -28.56 -16.12
N PRO A 169 8.28 -28.50 -17.40
CA PRO A 169 7.83 -27.25 -18.03
C PRO A 169 6.72 -26.54 -17.23
N LEU A 170 5.75 -27.29 -16.71
CA LEU A 170 4.64 -26.71 -15.93
C LEU A 170 5.12 -26.09 -14.62
N VAL A 171 6.03 -26.75 -13.88
CA VAL A 171 6.64 -26.18 -12.65
C VAL A 171 7.42 -24.90 -12.98
N GLY A 172 8.19 -24.88 -14.08
CA GLY A 172 8.88 -23.69 -14.53
C GLY A 172 7.92 -22.54 -14.88
N LEU A 173 6.85 -22.84 -15.62
CA LEU A 173 5.83 -21.86 -16.01
C LEU A 173 5.05 -21.36 -14.78
N ALA A 174 4.69 -22.23 -13.84
CA ALA A 174 4.05 -21.88 -12.58
C ALA A 174 4.94 -20.95 -11.74
N THR A 175 6.25 -21.26 -11.65
CA THR A 175 7.21 -20.42 -10.93
C THR A 175 7.31 -19.02 -11.57
N MET A 176 7.36 -18.92 -12.89
CA MET A 176 7.34 -17.62 -13.57
C MET A 176 6.04 -16.85 -13.32
N ALA A 177 4.90 -17.53 -13.40
CA ALA A 177 3.59 -16.92 -13.13
C ALA A 177 3.49 -16.39 -11.68
N THR A 178 3.99 -17.15 -10.70
CA THR A 178 3.97 -16.73 -9.28
C THR A 178 4.96 -15.61 -8.99
N VAL A 179 6.09 -15.53 -9.68
CA VAL A 179 7.02 -14.38 -9.62
C VAL A 179 6.33 -13.13 -10.15
N ILE A 180 5.59 -13.22 -11.27
CA ILE A 180 4.83 -12.09 -11.82
C ILE A 180 3.73 -11.64 -10.86
N ALA A 181 2.95 -12.57 -10.30
CA ALA A 181 1.92 -12.27 -9.32
C ALA A 181 2.50 -11.60 -8.05
N SER A 182 3.64 -12.11 -7.57
CA SER A 182 4.35 -11.54 -6.42
C SER A 182 4.84 -10.12 -6.70
N GLN A 183 5.29 -9.85 -7.92
CA GLN A 183 5.70 -8.53 -8.36
C GLN A 183 4.57 -7.50 -8.29
N ALA A 184 3.39 -7.85 -8.77
CA ALA A 184 2.21 -6.97 -8.73
C ALA A 184 1.86 -6.56 -7.29
N LEU A 185 1.90 -7.50 -6.35
CA LEU A 185 1.61 -7.26 -4.94
C LEU A 185 2.67 -6.40 -4.23
N ILE A 186 3.96 -6.61 -4.53
CA ILE A 186 5.03 -5.77 -3.99
C ILE A 186 4.85 -4.32 -4.45
N THR A 187 4.55 -4.10 -5.72
CA THR A 187 4.27 -2.77 -6.27
C THR A 187 3.02 -2.15 -5.64
N GLY A 188 1.97 -2.96 -5.43
CA GLY A 188 0.77 -2.56 -4.71
C GLY A 188 1.07 -2.11 -3.27
N ALA A 189 1.91 -2.85 -2.54
CA ALA A 189 2.31 -2.50 -1.18
C ALA A 189 3.06 -1.14 -1.14
N PHE A 190 3.94 -0.85 -2.11
CA PHE A 190 4.58 0.47 -2.20
C PHE A 190 3.56 1.58 -2.43
N SER A 191 2.60 1.35 -3.34
CA SER A 191 1.56 2.34 -3.67
C SER A 191 0.66 2.64 -2.47
N VAL A 192 0.22 1.62 -1.74
CA VAL A 192 -0.58 1.78 -0.51
C VAL A 192 0.23 2.51 0.56
N THR A 193 1.50 2.12 0.79
CA THR A 193 2.36 2.78 1.77
C THR A 193 2.56 4.26 1.44
N LYS A 194 2.76 4.62 0.17
CA LYS A 194 2.85 6.02 -0.27
C LYS A 194 1.57 6.78 0.07
N GLN A 195 0.41 6.20 -0.16
CA GLN A 195 -0.88 6.83 0.18
C GLN A 195 -1.05 7.02 1.70
N VAL A 196 -0.68 6.02 2.49
CA VAL A 196 -0.74 6.09 3.97
C VAL A 196 0.18 7.20 4.51
N ILE A 197 1.38 7.38 3.92
CA ILE A 197 2.29 8.49 4.24
C ILE A 197 1.65 9.83 3.89
N GLN A 198 1.04 9.94 2.71
CA GLN A 198 0.41 11.17 2.25
C GLN A 198 -0.83 11.55 3.07
N LEU A 199 -1.56 10.57 3.59
CA LEU A 199 -2.66 10.75 4.55
C LEU A 199 -2.17 11.08 5.98
N GLY A 200 -0.86 11.04 6.23
CA GLY A 200 -0.27 11.41 7.53
C GLY A 200 -0.29 10.32 8.59
N TYR A 201 -0.55 9.07 8.24
CA TYR A 201 -0.56 7.92 9.17
C TYR A 201 0.79 7.22 9.32
N LEU A 202 1.78 7.55 8.49
CA LEU A 202 3.16 7.06 8.60
C LEU A 202 4.16 8.20 8.40
N PRO A 203 5.40 8.07 8.92
CA PRO A 203 6.46 9.03 8.64
C PRO A 203 6.80 9.06 7.15
N ARG A 204 7.40 10.16 6.71
CA ARG A 204 7.94 10.27 5.36
C ARG A 204 9.05 9.26 5.18
N LEU A 205 8.88 8.32 4.27
CA LEU A 205 9.90 7.34 3.88
C LEU A 205 10.48 7.74 2.53
N GLN A 206 11.72 7.32 2.29
CA GLN A 206 12.39 7.54 1.01
C GLN A 206 11.65 6.81 -0.11
N VAL A 207 11.24 7.56 -1.14
CA VAL A 207 10.56 7.05 -2.34
C VAL A 207 11.45 7.30 -3.54
N LEU A 208 11.91 6.23 -4.18
CA LEU A 208 12.72 6.29 -5.39
C LEU A 208 11.83 6.00 -6.61
N HIS A 209 11.84 6.89 -7.60
CA HIS A 209 11.16 6.67 -8.86
C HIS A 209 12.05 5.82 -9.78
N THR A 210 11.57 4.66 -10.20
CA THR A 210 12.33 3.70 -11.02
C THR A 210 12.10 3.88 -12.52
N SER A 211 11.12 4.70 -12.93
CA SER A 211 10.83 5.01 -14.32
C SER A 211 10.60 6.51 -14.51
N VAL A 212 11.18 7.08 -15.57
CA VAL A 212 10.96 8.48 -15.97
C VAL A 212 9.62 8.62 -16.75
N LYS A 213 9.14 7.54 -17.37
CA LYS A 213 7.94 7.54 -18.21
C LYS A 213 6.66 7.23 -17.42
N GLU A 214 6.76 6.43 -16.38
CA GLU A 214 5.62 5.96 -15.59
C GLU A 214 5.76 6.44 -14.15
N THR A 215 5.06 7.51 -13.80
CA THR A 215 5.07 8.12 -12.46
C THR A 215 4.58 7.18 -11.33
N GLY A 216 3.91 6.08 -11.69
CA GLY A 216 3.41 5.06 -10.76
C GLY A 216 4.46 4.02 -10.33
N GLN A 217 5.61 3.92 -11.03
CA GLN A 217 6.66 2.96 -10.68
C GLN A 217 7.57 3.53 -9.60
N ILE A 218 7.26 3.21 -8.36
CA ILE A 218 8.01 3.63 -7.18
C ILE A 218 8.69 2.44 -6.50
N TYR A 219 9.82 2.70 -5.88
CA TYR A 219 10.54 1.77 -5.03
C TYR A 219 10.78 2.38 -3.65
N MET A 220 10.47 1.65 -2.61
CA MET A 220 10.64 2.09 -1.23
C MET A 220 11.56 1.08 -0.50
N PRO A 221 12.86 1.41 -0.29
CA PRO A 221 13.83 0.46 0.24
C PRO A 221 13.44 -0.16 1.57
N PHE A 222 12.95 0.66 2.50
CA PHE A 222 12.54 0.20 3.84
C PHE A 222 11.38 -0.80 3.76
N VAL A 223 10.36 -0.50 2.95
CA VAL A 223 9.19 -1.37 2.77
C VAL A 223 9.59 -2.66 2.06
N ASN A 224 10.43 -2.57 1.03
CA ASN A 224 10.91 -3.72 0.28
C ASN A 224 11.61 -4.74 1.17
N TRP A 225 12.61 -4.31 1.92
CA TRP A 225 13.37 -5.21 2.78
C TRP A 225 12.59 -5.64 4.01
N GLY A 226 11.70 -4.78 4.55
CA GLY A 226 10.78 -5.14 5.62
C GLY A 226 9.82 -6.26 5.18
N LEU A 227 9.19 -6.13 4.00
CA LEU A 227 8.36 -7.19 3.42
C LEU A 227 9.15 -8.47 3.18
N PHE A 228 10.38 -8.37 2.65
CA PHE A 228 11.25 -9.54 2.44
C PHE A 228 11.49 -10.31 3.75
N VAL A 229 11.87 -9.61 4.83
CA VAL A 229 12.09 -10.23 6.15
C VAL A 229 10.83 -10.93 6.66
N LEU A 230 9.66 -10.28 6.56
CA LEU A 230 8.39 -10.85 6.98
C LEU A 230 8.01 -12.10 6.14
N ILE A 231 8.29 -12.08 4.84
CA ILE A 231 8.04 -13.20 3.93
C ILE A 231 8.99 -14.38 4.26
N VAL A 232 10.28 -14.11 4.47
CA VAL A 232 11.25 -15.14 4.90
C VAL A 232 10.81 -15.76 6.22
N LEU A 233 10.39 -14.93 7.19
CA LEU A 233 9.86 -15.40 8.45
C LEU A 233 8.63 -16.31 8.26
N ALA A 234 7.69 -15.91 7.40
CA ALA A 234 6.51 -16.72 7.07
C ALA A 234 6.90 -18.07 6.46
N VAL A 235 7.80 -18.09 5.47
CA VAL A 235 8.28 -19.35 4.85
C VAL A 235 8.99 -20.25 5.87
N ALA A 236 9.83 -19.67 6.75
CA ALA A 236 10.56 -20.42 7.77
C ALA A 236 9.66 -21.02 8.86
N LEU A 237 8.62 -20.27 9.27
CA LEU A 237 7.67 -20.72 10.29
C LEU A 237 6.73 -21.82 9.76
N PHE A 238 6.13 -21.60 8.59
CA PHE A 238 5.07 -22.48 8.08
C PHE A 238 5.60 -23.65 7.23
N LYS A 239 6.72 -23.50 6.55
CA LYS A 239 7.44 -24.54 5.79
C LYS A 239 6.67 -25.21 4.64
N SER A 240 5.35 -25.03 4.53
CA SER A 240 4.51 -25.54 3.45
C SER A 240 3.45 -24.54 3.03
N SER A 241 3.02 -24.61 1.76
CA SER A 241 1.95 -23.76 1.23
C SER A 241 0.61 -24.04 1.92
N SER A 242 0.34 -25.29 2.28
CA SER A 242 -0.87 -25.70 3.00
C SER A 242 -0.99 -25.05 4.38
N ASN A 243 0.12 -24.96 5.13
CA ASN A 243 0.12 -24.26 6.43
C ASN A 243 -0.02 -22.75 6.26
N LEU A 244 0.59 -22.15 5.21
CA LEU A 244 0.41 -20.74 4.88
C LEU A 244 -1.01 -20.40 4.45
N ALA A 245 -1.76 -21.36 3.91
CA ALA A 245 -3.15 -21.16 3.49
C ALA A 245 -4.06 -20.75 4.66
N ALA A 246 -3.83 -21.26 5.88
CA ALA A 246 -4.56 -20.87 7.07
C ALA A 246 -4.33 -19.38 7.42
N ALA A 247 -3.07 -18.94 7.38
CA ALA A 247 -2.71 -17.53 7.60
C ALA A 247 -3.30 -16.62 6.52
N TYR A 248 -3.21 -17.04 5.25
CA TYR A 248 -3.72 -16.27 4.12
C TYR A 248 -5.25 -16.14 4.18
N GLY A 249 -5.98 -17.24 4.46
CA GLY A 249 -7.44 -17.25 4.54
C GLY A 249 -7.98 -16.27 5.59
N ILE A 250 -7.41 -16.26 6.80
CA ILE A 250 -7.81 -15.31 7.86
C ILE A 250 -7.51 -13.86 7.45
N ALA A 251 -6.33 -13.59 6.86
CA ALA A 251 -5.96 -12.24 6.44
C ALA A 251 -6.95 -11.69 5.42
N VAL A 252 -7.23 -12.45 4.36
CA VAL A 252 -8.12 -12.03 3.27
C VAL A 252 -9.57 -11.88 3.76
N CYS A 253 -10.09 -12.86 4.52
CA CYS A 253 -11.46 -12.77 5.05
C CYS A 253 -11.63 -11.58 6.02
N THR A 254 -10.60 -11.26 6.81
CA THR A 254 -10.64 -10.08 7.69
C THR A 254 -10.69 -8.80 6.88
N ASP A 255 -9.90 -8.69 5.81
CA ASP A 255 -9.89 -7.54 4.90
C ASP A 255 -11.24 -7.39 4.18
N MET A 256 -11.81 -8.49 3.67
CA MET A 256 -13.15 -8.50 3.05
C MET A 256 -14.21 -7.99 4.02
N LEU A 257 -14.22 -8.50 5.26
CA LEU A 257 -15.20 -8.11 6.28
C LEU A 257 -15.09 -6.61 6.62
N ILE A 258 -13.87 -6.10 6.81
CA ILE A 258 -13.61 -4.68 7.04
C ILE A 258 -14.09 -3.85 5.84
N THR A 259 -13.77 -4.27 4.62
CA THR A 259 -14.17 -3.58 3.38
C THR A 259 -15.69 -3.54 3.23
N THR A 260 -16.40 -4.60 3.54
CA THR A 260 -17.86 -4.65 3.51
C THR A 260 -18.48 -3.67 4.50
N VAL A 261 -17.94 -3.61 5.74
CA VAL A 261 -18.37 -2.62 6.74
C VAL A 261 -18.11 -1.19 6.26
N LEU A 262 -16.92 -0.89 5.74
CA LEU A 262 -16.58 0.43 5.22
C LEU A 262 -17.46 0.81 4.01
N THR A 263 -17.78 -0.15 3.15
CA THR A 263 -18.65 0.05 1.98
C THR A 263 -20.05 0.49 2.40
N PHE A 264 -20.58 -0.02 3.51
CA PHE A 264 -21.85 0.47 4.07
C PHE A 264 -21.81 1.98 4.33
N PHE A 265 -20.74 2.49 4.96
CA PHE A 265 -20.61 3.92 5.25
C PHE A 265 -20.47 4.74 3.96
N VAL A 266 -19.72 4.26 2.97
CA VAL A 266 -19.58 4.93 1.67
C VAL A 266 -20.93 5.02 0.95
N ILE A 267 -21.67 3.94 0.85
CA ILE A 267 -22.99 3.91 0.19
C ILE A 267 -23.98 4.82 0.94
N ARG A 268 -23.95 4.79 2.26
CA ARG A 268 -24.87 5.58 3.09
C ARG A 268 -24.60 7.09 3.05
N TYR A 269 -23.34 7.48 3.21
CA TYR A 269 -22.98 8.89 3.42
C TYR A 269 -22.43 9.58 2.18
N ASN A 270 -21.73 8.88 1.31
CA ASN A 270 -21.17 9.48 0.10
C ASN A 270 -22.15 9.39 -1.09
N TRP A 271 -22.85 8.26 -1.24
CA TRP A 271 -23.85 8.09 -2.30
C TRP A 271 -25.27 8.47 -1.86
N ASN A 272 -25.48 8.81 -0.58
CA ASN A 272 -26.77 9.22 0.01
C ASN A 272 -27.92 8.23 -0.24
N MET A 273 -27.61 6.93 -0.28
CA MET A 273 -28.63 5.90 -0.48
C MET A 273 -29.49 5.70 0.77
N PRO A 274 -30.78 5.32 0.62
CA PRO A 274 -31.65 5.06 1.76
C PRO A 274 -31.17 3.86 2.59
N LEU A 275 -31.35 3.93 3.91
CA LEU A 275 -30.81 2.99 4.88
C LEU A 275 -31.17 1.52 4.59
N TYR A 276 -32.41 1.26 4.19
CA TYR A 276 -32.88 -0.10 3.91
C TYR A 276 -32.16 -0.75 2.72
N LEU A 277 -31.79 0.02 1.69
CA LEU A 277 -31.00 -0.47 0.56
C LEU A 277 -29.53 -0.72 0.98
N CYS A 278 -29.00 0.18 1.83
CA CYS A 278 -27.66 -0.01 2.36
C CYS A 278 -27.56 -1.31 3.18
N ILE A 279 -28.51 -1.51 4.11
CA ILE A 279 -28.54 -2.72 4.95
C ILE A 279 -28.81 -3.97 4.09
N GLY A 280 -29.72 -3.92 3.12
CA GLY A 280 -30.03 -5.05 2.25
C GLY A 280 -28.84 -5.49 1.40
N ALA A 281 -28.18 -4.53 0.75
CA ALA A 281 -27.04 -4.82 -0.11
C ALA A 281 -25.79 -5.26 0.69
N THR A 282 -25.37 -4.46 1.68
CA THR A 282 -24.15 -4.78 2.44
C THR A 282 -24.36 -5.87 3.48
N GLY A 283 -25.60 -6.01 4.03
CA GLY A 283 -25.93 -7.05 4.99
C GLY A 283 -25.83 -8.45 4.40
N PHE A 284 -26.27 -8.64 3.15
CA PHE A 284 -26.07 -9.92 2.46
C PHE A 284 -24.59 -10.29 2.33
N PHE A 285 -23.77 -9.36 1.82
CA PHE A 285 -22.33 -9.60 1.71
C PHE A 285 -21.66 -9.79 3.07
N PHE A 286 -22.09 -9.01 4.09
CA PHE A 286 -21.59 -9.19 5.45
C PHE A 286 -21.81 -10.59 6.01
N VAL A 287 -22.99 -11.18 5.79
CA VAL A 287 -23.29 -12.55 6.24
C VAL A 287 -22.39 -13.56 5.53
N VAL A 288 -22.16 -13.39 4.23
CA VAL A 288 -21.29 -14.28 3.44
C VAL A 288 -19.84 -14.13 3.92
N ASP A 289 -19.32 -12.91 4.03
CA ASP A 289 -17.95 -12.63 4.47
C ASP A 289 -17.73 -13.10 5.90
N PHE A 290 -18.72 -12.92 6.78
CA PHE A 290 -18.67 -13.39 8.16
C PHE A 290 -18.63 -14.93 8.24
N ALA A 291 -19.39 -15.64 7.41
CA ALA A 291 -19.35 -17.09 7.33
C ALA A 291 -17.97 -17.59 6.89
N PHE A 292 -17.36 -16.98 5.89
CA PHE A 292 -15.98 -17.28 5.46
C PHE A 292 -14.96 -16.96 6.55
N TRP A 293 -15.09 -15.81 7.19
CA TRP A 293 -14.21 -15.42 8.28
C TRP A 293 -14.30 -16.37 9.47
N ALA A 294 -15.52 -16.69 9.91
CA ALA A 294 -15.75 -17.61 11.01
C ALA A 294 -15.23 -19.04 10.73
N SER A 295 -15.39 -19.50 9.47
CA SER A 295 -14.81 -20.78 9.04
C SER A 295 -13.28 -20.78 9.12
N ASN A 296 -12.63 -19.72 8.64
CA ASN A 296 -11.18 -19.61 8.72
C ASN A 296 -10.67 -19.41 10.15
N LEU A 297 -11.47 -18.84 11.06
CA LEU A 297 -11.13 -18.68 12.47
C LEU A 297 -10.87 -20.02 13.18
N LEU A 298 -11.48 -21.11 12.72
CA LEU A 298 -11.16 -22.46 13.22
C LEU A 298 -9.68 -22.80 13.07
N LYS A 299 -9.01 -22.25 12.06
CA LYS A 299 -7.59 -22.45 11.77
C LYS A 299 -6.69 -21.39 12.40
N PHE A 300 -7.20 -20.62 13.39
CA PHE A 300 -6.45 -19.55 14.04
C PHE A 300 -5.13 -20.03 14.61
N PHE A 301 -5.14 -21.11 15.37
CA PHE A 301 -3.93 -21.66 15.99
C PHE A 301 -3.01 -22.39 14.99
N GLU A 302 -3.50 -22.78 13.82
CA GLU A 302 -2.70 -23.39 12.76
C GLU A 302 -1.87 -22.38 11.97
N GLY A 303 -2.13 -21.06 12.14
CA GLY A 303 -1.36 -20.01 11.48
C GLY A 303 -2.07 -18.69 11.31
N GLY A 304 -3.38 -18.62 11.55
CA GLY A 304 -4.17 -17.42 11.37
C GLY A 304 -3.80 -16.25 12.32
N TRP A 305 -3.15 -16.53 13.43
CA TRP A 305 -2.64 -15.52 14.36
C TRP A 305 -1.54 -14.64 13.72
N PHE A 306 -0.75 -15.19 12.80
CA PHE A 306 0.43 -14.54 12.23
C PHE A 306 0.11 -13.22 11.50
N PRO A 307 -0.82 -13.18 10.52
CA PRO A 307 -1.17 -11.92 9.85
C PRO A 307 -1.84 -10.91 10.79
N LEU A 308 -2.58 -11.37 11.81
CA LEU A 308 -3.20 -10.48 12.79
C LEU A 308 -2.17 -9.80 13.69
N VAL A 309 -1.11 -10.52 14.09
CA VAL A 309 0.01 -9.93 14.87
C VAL A 309 0.75 -8.88 14.02
N ILE A 310 1.04 -9.19 12.74
CA ILE A 310 1.69 -8.23 11.84
C ILE A 310 0.80 -7.01 11.60
N GLY A 311 -0.48 -7.24 11.28
CA GLY A 311 -1.46 -6.18 11.06
C GLY A 311 -1.64 -5.30 12.29
N GLY A 312 -1.75 -5.91 13.47
CA GLY A 312 -1.80 -5.20 14.76
C GLY A 312 -0.55 -4.37 15.04
N GLY A 313 0.63 -4.91 14.72
CA GLY A 313 1.89 -4.18 14.83
C GLY A 313 1.96 -2.95 13.93
N ILE A 314 1.58 -3.10 12.64
CA ILE A 314 1.52 -1.97 11.70
C ILE A 314 0.47 -0.94 12.15
N PHE A 315 -0.70 -1.39 12.58
CA PHE A 315 -1.76 -0.51 13.11
C PHE A 315 -1.29 0.28 14.33
N LEU A 316 -0.55 -0.36 15.23
CA LEU A 316 0.06 0.30 16.39
C LEU A 316 1.06 1.38 15.97
N LEU A 317 1.91 1.12 14.97
CA LEU A 317 2.81 2.12 14.40
C LEU A 317 2.04 3.31 13.84
N MET A 318 0.97 3.06 13.08
CA MET A 318 0.13 4.11 12.48
C MET A 318 -0.55 4.97 13.52
N ILE A 319 -1.17 4.38 14.55
CA ILE A 319 -1.80 5.13 15.66
C ILE A 319 -0.73 5.91 16.44
N THR A 320 0.43 5.31 16.71
CA THR A 320 1.50 5.98 17.45
C THR A 320 2.01 7.20 16.66
N TRP A 321 2.16 7.07 15.36
CA TRP A 321 2.52 8.21 14.49
C TRP A 321 1.45 9.29 14.48
N SER A 322 0.19 8.93 14.30
CA SER A 322 -0.94 9.87 14.27
C SER A 322 -1.09 10.64 15.57
N ASP A 323 -1.07 9.92 16.71
CA ASP A 323 -1.16 10.54 18.03
C ASP A 323 0.05 11.43 18.33
N GLY A 324 1.26 10.95 18.02
CA GLY A 324 2.49 11.72 18.21
C GLY A 324 2.51 13.01 17.37
N ARG A 325 2.05 12.95 16.13
CA ARG A 325 1.91 14.14 15.28
C ARG A 325 0.89 15.13 15.85
N ARG A 326 -0.23 14.63 16.41
CA ARG A 326 -1.23 15.47 17.06
C ARG A 326 -0.67 16.17 18.29
N LEU A 327 0.08 15.45 19.15
CA LEU A 327 0.73 16.03 20.33
C LEU A 327 1.78 17.07 19.94
N LEU A 328 2.64 16.75 18.98
CA LEU A 328 3.64 17.68 18.44
C LEU A 328 3.00 18.96 17.93
N ASN A 329 1.95 18.85 17.12
CA ASN A 329 1.23 20.01 16.59
C ASN A 329 0.58 20.84 17.71
N ASN A 330 0.02 20.20 18.74
CA ASN A 330 -0.58 20.91 19.88
C ASN A 330 0.48 21.65 20.70
N SER A 331 1.66 21.03 20.95
CA SER A 331 2.78 21.69 21.62
C SER A 331 3.27 22.90 20.84
N MET A 332 3.40 22.78 19.52
CA MET A 332 3.79 23.90 18.65
C MET A 332 2.75 25.03 18.64
N LYS A 333 1.45 24.71 18.78
CA LYS A 333 0.39 25.74 18.80
C LYS A 333 0.39 26.56 20.10
N SER A 334 0.67 25.92 21.25
CA SER A 334 0.69 26.61 22.54
C SER A 334 1.74 27.73 22.58
N ASP A 335 2.82 27.59 21.82
CA ASP A 335 3.96 28.51 21.78
C ASP A 335 3.93 29.44 20.54
N SER A 336 2.87 29.39 19.72
CA SER A 336 2.81 30.14 18.47
C SER A 336 2.19 31.52 18.63
N PHE A 337 2.83 32.52 18.00
CA PHE A 337 2.30 33.88 17.85
C PHE A 337 1.54 34.01 16.53
N SER A 338 0.55 34.91 16.49
CA SER A 338 -0.11 35.29 15.23
C SER A 338 0.92 35.91 14.29
N LEU A 339 0.95 35.42 13.03
CA LEU A 339 1.87 35.90 12.02
C LEU A 339 1.57 37.37 11.67
N VAL A 340 0.30 37.75 11.59
CA VAL A 340 -0.12 39.10 11.25
C VAL A 340 0.35 40.09 12.32
N ASP A 341 0.01 39.85 13.59
CA ASP A 341 0.38 40.72 14.72
C ASP A 341 1.91 40.82 14.87
N PHE A 342 2.60 39.70 14.63
CA PHE A 342 4.06 39.68 14.65
C PHE A 342 4.68 40.52 13.55
N LEU A 343 4.17 40.45 12.32
CA LEU A 343 4.66 41.25 11.20
C LEU A 343 4.37 42.75 11.45
N GLU A 344 3.18 43.13 11.92
CA GLU A 344 2.88 44.52 12.29
C GLU A 344 3.87 45.04 13.33
N ALA A 345 4.15 44.24 14.37
CA ALA A 345 5.09 44.64 15.42
C ALA A 345 6.53 44.78 14.92
N ILE A 346 7.01 43.89 14.06
CA ILE A 346 8.41 43.93 13.58
C ILE A 346 8.64 45.05 12.57
N PHE A 347 7.61 45.46 11.81
CA PHE A 347 7.71 46.55 10.86
C PHE A 347 7.59 47.93 11.49
N VAL A 348 7.31 48.06 12.78
CA VAL A 348 7.50 49.30 13.54
C VAL A 348 8.98 49.70 13.59
N ALA A 349 9.88 48.68 13.72
CA ALA A 349 11.32 48.87 13.64
C ALA A 349 11.92 47.81 12.69
N PRO A 350 11.83 48.03 11.36
CA PRO A 350 12.09 46.98 10.39
C PRO A 350 13.54 46.49 10.43
N PRO A 351 13.79 45.17 10.38
CA PRO A 351 15.12 44.60 10.26
C PRO A 351 15.75 44.93 8.90
N VAL A 352 17.07 44.80 8.80
CA VAL A 352 17.78 44.94 7.55
C VAL A 352 17.21 44.02 6.50
N ARG A 353 16.87 44.54 5.34
CA ARG A 353 16.39 43.78 4.19
C ARG A 353 17.53 43.38 3.26
N VAL A 354 17.60 42.10 2.90
CA VAL A 354 18.53 41.54 1.91
C VAL A 354 17.78 41.19 0.63
N GLU A 355 18.46 41.27 -0.52
CA GLU A 355 17.87 40.91 -1.81
C GLU A 355 17.49 39.42 -1.86
N GLY A 356 16.49 39.10 -2.71
CA GLY A 356 15.99 37.76 -2.93
C GLY A 356 14.67 37.44 -2.19
N THR A 357 14.25 36.21 -2.33
CA THR A 357 12.99 35.68 -1.78
C THR A 357 13.27 34.63 -0.72
N ALA A 358 12.68 34.77 0.46
CA ALA A 358 12.65 33.73 1.48
C ALA A 358 11.31 33.00 1.48
N VAL A 359 11.36 31.67 1.43
CA VAL A 359 10.21 30.79 1.57
C VAL A 359 10.31 30.10 2.93
N PHE A 360 9.54 30.56 3.91
CA PHE A 360 9.47 29.96 5.25
C PHE A 360 8.38 28.88 5.29
N LEU A 361 8.77 27.62 5.47
CA LEU A 361 7.82 26.54 5.62
C LEU A 361 7.26 26.48 7.04
N THR A 362 5.93 26.45 7.15
CA THR A 362 5.21 26.36 8.41
C THR A 362 4.24 25.17 8.42
N ALA A 363 4.04 24.57 9.59
CA ALA A 363 3.10 23.47 9.76
C ALA A 363 1.64 23.93 9.66
N GLU A 364 1.34 25.15 10.15
CA GLU A 364 0.00 25.75 10.14
C GLU A 364 0.03 27.17 9.61
N PRO A 365 -0.99 27.58 8.84
CA PRO A 365 -1.09 28.96 8.35
C PRO A 365 -1.46 29.89 9.51
N GLY A 366 -1.06 31.14 9.39
CA GLY A 366 -1.36 32.19 10.38
C GLY A 366 -0.44 32.20 11.59
N ASN A 367 0.47 31.23 11.75
CA ASN A 367 1.43 31.16 12.82
C ASN A 367 2.83 31.58 12.35
N VAL A 368 3.60 32.20 13.25
CA VAL A 368 4.99 32.58 12.99
C VAL A 368 5.85 31.32 12.86
N PRO A 369 6.53 31.09 11.72
CA PRO A 369 7.43 29.95 11.57
C PRO A 369 8.63 30.03 12.52
N ASN A 370 8.98 28.92 13.19
CA ASN A 370 10.18 28.87 14.05
C ASN A 370 11.45 29.24 13.28
N ALA A 371 11.53 28.84 12.01
CA ALA A 371 12.64 29.20 11.13
C ALA A 371 12.78 30.72 10.96
N LEU A 372 11.67 31.48 10.90
CA LEU A 372 11.70 32.95 10.85
C LEU A 372 12.25 33.52 12.16
N LEU A 373 11.76 33.03 13.32
CA LEU A 373 12.24 33.51 14.63
C LEU A 373 13.73 33.25 14.80
N HIS A 374 14.23 32.09 14.41
CA HIS A 374 15.65 31.77 14.43
C HIS A 374 16.46 32.65 13.48
N ASN A 375 15.97 32.87 12.25
CA ASN A 375 16.64 33.76 11.29
C ASN A 375 16.74 35.19 11.82
N LEU A 376 15.66 35.73 12.37
CA LEU A 376 15.65 37.07 12.93
C LEU A 376 16.54 37.19 14.17
N LYS A 377 16.52 36.20 15.06
CA LYS A 377 17.33 36.18 16.29
C LYS A 377 18.83 36.16 16.00
N HIS A 378 19.26 35.32 15.07
CA HIS A 378 20.67 35.03 14.83
C HIS A 378 21.25 35.88 13.69
N ASN A 379 20.55 36.00 12.57
CA ASN A 379 21.02 36.73 11.40
C ASN A 379 20.59 38.19 11.39
N LYS A 380 19.48 38.54 12.10
CA LYS A 380 18.93 39.93 12.19
C LYS A 380 18.53 40.53 10.83
N VAL A 381 18.22 39.69 9.85
CA VAL A 381 17.84 40.09 8.51
C VAL A 381 16.51 39.49 8.08
N LEU A 382 15.85 40.19 7.16
CA LEU A 382 14.66 39.71 6.46
C LEU A 382 14.87 39.87 4.95
N HIS A 383 14.42 38.94 4.14
CA HIS A 383 14.52 39.06 2.68
C HIS A 383 13.55 40.15 2.16
N ARG A 384 13.86 40.68 0.98
CA ARG A 384 13.00 41.67 0.33
C ARG A 384 11.58 41.10 0.16
N GLN A 385 11.47 39.84 -0.26
CA GLN A 385 10.22 39.14 -0.43
C GLN A 385 10.16 37.94 0.51
N ASN A 386 9.03 37.74 1.21
CA ASN A 386 8.88 36.62 2.16
C ASN A 386 7.56 35.89 1.94
N LEU A 387 7.64 34.59 1.73
CA LEU A 387 6.50 33.71 1.55
C LEU A 387 6.40 32.77 2.74
N PHE A 388 5.27 32.80 3.44
CA PHE A 388 4.95 31.87 4.54
C PHE A 388 4.11 30.72 3.98
N VAL A 389 4.75 29.59 3.76
CA VAL A 389 4.16 28.49 2.98
C VAL A 389 3.75 27.35 3.89
N THR A 390 2.47 26.98 3.83
CA THR A 390 1.93 25.78 4.45
C THR A 390 1.54 24.77 3.39
N VAL A 391 2.05 23.55 3.51
CA VAL A 391 1.69 22.44 2.61
C VAL A 391 0.67 21.53 3.30
N ARG A 392 -0.52 21.39 2.71
CA ARG A 392 -1.61 20.57 3.21
C ARG A 392 -1.89 19.39 2.29
N SER A 393 -1.94 18.19 2.85
CA SER A 393 -2.53 17.02 2.19
C SER A 393 -4.03 16.98 2.47
N GLN A 394 -4.82 16.96 1.40
CA GLN A 394 -6.28 16.82 1.48
C GLN A 394 -6.69 15.36 1.29
N GLU A 395 -7.81 14.98 1.88
CA GLU A 395 -8.37 13.62 1.79
C GLU A 395 -9.00 13.30 0.42
N VAL A 396 -8.76 14.14 -0.58
CA VAL A 396 -9.18 13.92 -1.97
C VAL A 396 -8.01 13.37 -2.81
N PRO A 397 -8.28 12.52 -3.82
CA PRO A 397 -7.19 11.93 -4.61
C PRO A 397 -6.34 12.96 -5.37
N TRP A 398 -6.99 13.91 -6.03
CA TRP A 398 -6.33 14.86 -6.92
C TRP A 398 -6.83 16.29 -6.70
N ILE A 399 -5.89 17.24 -6.67
CA ILE A 399 -6.16 18.68 -6.73
C ILE A 399 -5.47 19.24 -7.96
N GLY A 400 -6.24 19.88 -8.84
CA GLY A 400 -5.71 20.53 -10.04
C GLY A 400 -4.87 21.75 -9.71
N MET A 401 -3.95 22.15 -10.60
CA MET A 401 -3.03 23.26 -10.39
C MET A 401 -3.74 24.59 -10.09
N ASN A 402 -4.87 24.85 -10.74
CA ASN A 402 -5.68 26.08 -10.57
C ASN A 402 -6.39 26.19 -9.21
N LYS A 403 -6.51 25.11 -8.45
CA LYS A 403 -7.10 25.08 -7.09
C LYS A 403 -6.07 24.74 -6.00
N ARG A 404 -4.79 24.68 -6.38
CA ARG A 404 -3.72 24.21 -5.50
C ARG A 404 -3.25 25.28 -4.55
N LEU A 405 -3.24 26.55 -4.98
CA LEU A 405 -2.73 27.66 -4.21
C LEU A 405 -3.87 28.53 -3.67
N GLU A 406 -3.79 28.84 -2.38
CA GLU A 406 -4.53 29.90 -1.72
C GLU A 406 -3.50 30.94 -1.29
N ILE A 407 -3.67 32.18 -1.74
CA ILE A 407 -2.68 33.26 -1.57
C ILE A 407 -3.34 34.41 -0.87
N GLU A 408 -2.74 34.85 0.24
CA GLU A 408 -3.20 35.98 1.04
C GLU A 408 -2.04 36.98 1.20
N PRO A 409 -2.17 38.22 0.73
CA PRO A 409 -1.16 39.26 0.94
C PRO A 409 -1.21 39.76 2.38
N LEU A 410 -0.06 39.80 3.07
CA LEU A 410 0.08 40.29 4.44
C LEU A 410 0.67 41.68 4.54
N GLY A 411 0.93 42.35 3.40
CA GLY A 411 1.64 43.63 3.34
C GLY A 411 3.16 43.49 3.45
N HIS A 412 3.87 44.57 3.23
CA HIS A 412 5.35 44.67 3.34
C HIS A 412 6.13 43.63 2.55
N ASP A 413 5.69 43.26 1.34
CA ASP A 413 6.23 42.19 0.50
C ASP A 413 6.25 40.83 1.21
N CYS A 414 5.21 40.55 1.99
CA CYS A 414 4.95 39.31 2.68
C CYS A 414 3.65 38.67 2.21
N TRP A 415 3.64 37.36 1.97
CA TRP A 415 2.46 36.61 1.55
C TRP A 415 2.32 35.31 2.37
N GLN A 416 1.09 34.98 2.73
CA GLN A 416 0.73 33.66 3.21
C GLN A 416 0.27 32.82 2.01
N VAL A 417 0.85 31.65 1.87
CA VAL A 417 0.54 30.74 0.75
C VAL A 417 0.22 29.35 1.30
N ILE A 418 -0.99 28.85 1.02
CA ILE A 418 -1.36 27.48 1.35
C ILE A 418 -1.32 26.66 0.06
N VAL A 419 -0.54 25.59 0.08
CA VAL A 419 -0.39 24.68 -1.06
C VAL A 419 -1.11 23.37 -0.75
N ASN A 420 -2.22 23.12 -1.46
CA ASN A 420 -3.06 21.95 -1.26
C ASN A 420 -2.67 20.84 -2.25
N TYR A 421 -2.41 19.63 -1.74
CA TYR A 421 -2.18 18.42 -2.52
C TYR A 421 -3.22 17.37 -2.17
N GLY A 422 -3.77 16.71 -3.18
CA GLY A 422 -4.51 15.47 -2.98
C GLY A 422 -3.54 14.30 -2.68
N PHE A 423 -4.01 13.25 -2.02
CA PHE A 423 -3.14 12.14 -1.59
C PHE A 423 -2.52 11.32 -2.74
N LYS A 424 -2.94 11.54 -3.98
CA LYS A 424 -2.30 10.98 -5.20
C LYS A 424 -1.44 12.00 -5.95
N ASN A 425 -1.46 13.28 -5.55
CA ASN A 425 -0.55 14.27 -6.12
C ASN A 425 0.89 13.98 -5.66
N ASP A 426 1.84 14.24 -6.55
CA ASP A 426 3.26 14.22 -6.20
C ASP A 426 3.65 15.62 -5.70
N PRO A 427 4.08 15.77 -4.43
CA PRO A 427 4.41 17.08 -3.88
C PRO A 427 5.69 17.62 -4.52
N ASP A 428 5.54 18.70 -5.27
CA ASP A 428 6.62 19.45 -5.90
C ASP A 428 6.38 20.93 -5.60
N LEU A 429 7.00 21.41 -4.53
CA LEU A 429 6.73 22.76 -4.03
C LEU A 429 7.28 23.85 -4.95
N PRO A 430 8.52 23.78 -5.48
CA PRO A 430 9.01 24.76 -6.42
C PRO A 430 8.10 24.94 -7.62
N LYS A 431 7.67 23.84 -8.23
CA LYS A 431 6.75 23.84 -9.38
C LYS A 431 5.36 24.40 -9.03
N ALA A 432 4.85 24.14 -7.83
CA ALA A 432 3.60 24.72 -7.38
C ALA A 432 3.71 26.23 -7.22
N LEU A 433 4.83 26.72 -6.66
CA LEU A 433 5.08 28.14 -6.44
C LEU A 433 5.34 28.93 -7.73
N GLU A 434 5.72 28.28 -8.85
CA GLU A 434 5.80 28.94 -10.17
C GLU A 434 4.46 29.55 -10.59
N SER A 435 3.35 29.02 -10.10
CA SER A 435 2.00 29.55 -10.37
C SER A 435 1.71 30.88 -9.64
N LEU A 436 2.59 31.36 -8.75
CA LEU A 436 2.50 32.68 -8.12
C LEU A 436 2.77 33.85 -9.08
N LYS A 437 3.36 33.58 -10.26
CA LYS A 437 3.55 34.58 -11.31
C LYS A 437 2.20 35.18 -11.70
N GLY A 438 2.05 36.45 -11.49
CA GLY A 438 0.78 37.17 -11.72
C GLY A 438 0.01 37.58 -10.45
N HIS A 439 0.43 37.15 -9.26
CA HIS A 439 -0.14 37.56 -7.97
C HIS A 439 0.76 38.51 -7.17
N GLY A 440 1.74 39.14 -7.84
CA GLY A 440 2.64 40.11 -7.22
C GLY A 440 3.87 39.52 -6.51
N ALA A 441 4.02 38.20 -6.52
CA ALA A 441 5.19 37.51 -6.01
C ALA A 441 5.96 36.86 -7.18
N GLU A 442 7.21 37.29 -7.38
CA GLU A 442 8.09 36.68 -8.37
C GLU A 442 9.11 35.78 -7.66
N LEU A 443 9.15 34.52 -8.08
CA LEU A 443 10.15 33.54 -7.63
C LEU A 443 11.23 33.40 -8.71
N ASP A 444 12.43 33.91 -8.39
CA ASP A 444 13.62 33.57 -9.13
C ASP A 444 14.34 32.42 -8.46
N PRO A 445 14.48 31.25 -9.12
CA PRO A 445 15.14 30.09 -8.54
C PRO A 445 16.60 30.35 -8.08
N MET A 446 17.27 31.34 -8.66
CA MET A 446 18.66 31.66 -8.32
C MET A 446 18.78 32.46 -7.02
N THR A 447 17.76 33.21 -6.65
CA THR A 447 17.75 34.10 -5.48
C THR A 447 16.75 33.69 -4.40
N THR A 448 16.09 32.52 -4.58
CA THR A 448 15.12 31.99 -3.62
C THR A 448 15.79 31.07 -2.62
N SER A 449 15.58 31.30 -1.31
CA SER A 449 16.01 30.46 -0.22
C SER A 449 14.81 29.85 0.51
N TYR A 450 14.88 28.54 0.80
CA TYR A 450 13.82 27.79 1.51
C TYR A 450 14.26 27.55 2.95
N PHE A 451 13.54 28.11 3.91
CA PHE A 451 13.80 27.97 5.34
C PHE A 451 12.86 26.94 5.96
N LEU A 452 13.43 25.89 6.54
CA LEU A 452 12.70 24.83 7.19
C LEU A 452 13.07 24.72 8.67
N SER A 453 12.09 24.40 9.52
CA SER A 453 12.37 23.94 10.88
C SER A 453 12.58 22.41 10.88
N ARG A 454 13.66 21.97 11.50
CA ARG A 454 13.90 20.55 11.81
C ARG A 454 13.62 20.30 13.27
N ASP A 455 12.44 19.77 13.56
CA ASP A 455 12.01 19.54 14.92
C ASP A 455 12.64 18.25 15.47
N ILE A 456 13.33 18.36 16.61
CA ILE A 456 13.88 17.21 17.34
C ILE A 456 12.93 16.94 18.50
N VAL A 457 12.23 15.83 18.45
CA VAL A 457 11.26 15.43 19.47
C VAL A 457 11.96 14.81 20.65
N ILE A 458 11.73 15.37 21.83
CA ILE A 458 12.21 14.85 23.13
C ILE A 458 11.03 14.26 23.89
N PRO A 459 11.02 12.93 24.15
CA PRO A 459 9.98 12.31 24.96
C PRO A 459 10.04 12.81 26.42
N THR A 460 8.87 13.18 26.98
CA THR A 460 8.75 13.60 28.40
C THR A 460 7.79 12.68 29.15
N ILE A 461 7.96 12.59 30.49
CA ILE A 461 7.07 11.78 31.31
C ILE A 461 5.78 12.54 31.55
N GLY A 462 4.64 12.01 31.06
CA GLY A 462 3.31 12.59 31.27
C GLY A 462 2.74 13.37 30.06
N GLY A 463 3.35 13.28 28.91
CA GLY A 463 3.03 14.05 27.71
C GLY A 463 1.80 13.62 26.88
N GLY A 464 0.92 12.72 27.40
CA GLY A 464 -0.35 12.38 26.73
C GLY A 464 -0.36 11.04 25.99
N MET A 465 0.78 10.37 25.81
CA MET A 465 0.91 8.98 25.37
C MET A 465 1.68 8.16 26.42
N ALA A 466 1.60 6.82 26.32
CA ALA A 466 2.48 5.96 27.10
C ALA A 466 3.95 6.22 26.71
N THR A 467 4.86 6.33 27.67
CA THR A 467 6.28 6.71 27.46
C THR A 467 7.01 5.84 26.41
N TRP A 468 6.67 4.55 26.30
CA TRP A 468 7.26 3.70 25.27
C TRP A 468 6.77 4.06 23.85
N ARG A 469 5.52 4.55 23.71
CA ARG A 469 4.99 5.04 22.42
C ARG A 469 5.61 6.38 22.05
N GLU A 470 5.86 7.27 23.02
CA GLU A 470 6.57 8.54 22.78
C GLU A 470 8.00 8.30 22.30
N LYS A 471 8.73 7.36 22.92
CA LYS A 471 10.04 6.93 22.45
C LYS A 471 10.00 6.35 21.04
N LEU A 472 8.99 5.52 20.76
CA LEU A 472 8.77 4.96 19.41
C LEU A 472 8.49 6.07 18.40
N PHE A 473 7.62 7.03 18.74
CA PHE A 473 7.31 8.18 17.88
C PHE A 473 8.56 9.04 17.62
N ALA A 474 9.34 9.36 18.66
CA ALA A 474 10.58 10.12 18.52
C ALA A 474 11.57 9.41 17.59
N GLN A 475 11.70 8.08 17.70
CA GLN A 475 12.54 7.29 16.82
C GLN A 475 12.01 7.26 15.37
N MET A 476 10.70 7.16 15.19
CA MET A 476 10.06 7.24 13.86
C MET A 476 10.25 8.63 13.24
N HIS A 477 10.14 9.69 14.05
CA HIS A 477 10.32 11.08 13.63
C HIS A 477 11.77 11.37 13.22
N LEU A 478 12.73 10.86 13.98
CA LEU A 478 14.16 10.99 13.67
C LEU A 478 14.55 10.32 12.35
N ASN A 479 13.94 9.16 12.05
CA ASN A 479 14.20 8.39 10.83
C ASN A 479 13.30 8.79 9.65
N ALA A 480 12.43 9.79 9.81
CA ALA A 480 11.64 10.31 8.71
C ALA A 480 12.53 11.04 7.68
N SER A 481 12.23 10.87 6.40
CA SER A 481 12.92 11.61 5.34
C SER A 481 12.75 13.12 5.53
N ALA A 482 13.79 13.88 5.20
CA ALA A 482 13.78 15.32 5.30
C ALA A 482 12.61 15.94 4.51
N ALA A 483 12.00 16.97 5.05
CA ALA A 483 10.91 17.69 4.37
C ALA A 483 11.36 18.28 3.03
N ALA A 484 12.62 18.68 2.93
CA ALA A 484 13.24 19.20 1.72
C ALA A 484 13.20 18.17 0.58
N GLU A 485 13.58 16.93 0.84
CA GLU A 485 13.55 15.84 -0.15
C GLU A 485 12.10 15.48 -0.55
N PHE A 486 11.20 15.40 0.42
CA PHE A 486 9.78 15.09 0.16
C PHE A 486 9.08 16.14 -0.71
N LEU A 487 9.42 17.43 -0.54
CA LEU A 487 8.86 18.56 -1.27
C LEU A 487 9.67 18.92 -2.52
N LYS A 488 10.70 18.12 -2.84
CA LYS A 488 11.61 18.30 -3.99
C LYS A 488 12.30 19.68 -4.04
N LEU A 489 12.68 20.20 -2.87
CA LEU A 489 13.38 21.46 -2.80
C LEU A 489 14.81 21.36 -3.38
N PRO A 490 15.32 22.41 -4.05
CA PRO A 490 16.69 22.42 -4.55
C PRO A 490 17.70 22.39 -3.39
N ASN A 491 18.60 21.39 -3.36
CA ASN A 491 19.51 21.14 -2.24
C ASN A 491 20.40 22.33 -1.86
N ASN A 492 20.79 23.16 -2.83
CA ASN A 492 21.64 24.33 -2.65
C ASN A 492 20.90 25.59 -2.18
N SER A 493 19.57 25.54 -2.10
CA SER A 493 18.71 26.67 -1.70
C SER A 493 18.00 26.42 -0.37
N VAL A 494 18.32 25.35 0.34
CA VAL A 494 17.66 24.94 1.60
C VAL A 494 18.50 25.33 2.80
N VAL A 495 17.85 25.98 3.78
CA VAL A 495 18.39 26.32 5.10
C VAL A 495 17.54 25.59 6.16
N GLU A 496 18.12 24.59 6.86
CA GLU A 496 17.45 23.89 7.94
C GLU A 496 17.88 24.44 9.30
N LEU A 497 16.89 24.82 10.12
CA LEU A 497 17.09 25.37 11.46
C LEU A 497 16.47 24.41 12.48
N GLY A 498 17.28 23.94 13.44
CA GLY A 498 16.90 22.94 14.41
C GLY A 498 16.16 23.51 15.62
N SER A 499 15.00 22.95 15.98
CA SER A 499 14.26 23.24 17.21
C SER A 499 14.08 21.95 18.02
N LYS A 500 14.20 22.02 19.35
CA LYS A 500 13.92 20.92 20.28
C LYS A 500 12.51 21.12 20.84
N ILE A 501 11.66 20.10 20.74
CA ILE A 501 10.27 20.15 21.18
C ILE A 501 10.02 18.98 22.12
N GLU A 502 9.53 19.27 23.32
CA GLU A 502 9.13 18.27 24.31
C GLU A 502 7.67 17.87 24.07
N ILE A 503 7.40 16.54 24.12
CA ILE A 503 6.05 15.98 23.95
C ILE A 503 5.75 14.96 25.04
#